data_4f8521b241d7222c4e93900c2274c3eb
#
_entry.id   4f8521b241d7222c4e93900c2274c3eb
#
_cell.length_a   1.000
_cell.length_b   1.000
_cell.length_c   1.000
_cell.angle_alpha   90.00
_cell.angle_beta   90.00
_cell.angle_gamma   90.00
#
_symmetry.space_group_name_H-M   'P 1'
#
loop_
_entity.id
_entity.type
_entity.pdbx_description
1 polymer ?
#
loop_
_entity_poly.entity_id
_entity_poly.type
_entity_poly.pdbx_seq_one_letter_code
_entity_poly.pdbx_strand_id
1 'polypeptide(L)'
;MRILLASHVFLPDFFGGTETLVHVVALALKRRGHDVIVVTGHSAQDDPKALGHIVEYEVDSIRVIRFMHAGAFLGAERIMRNDYDNPAFSAHFGRILDDFRPQVVHFHHLKQLSIKAIDACVERGIPVFLTATDFWYVCPMHALLLPDGKTCGGPALHGANCAKHLALLTQPRWLAGIVNHGVPTVLLGMALQALQLSSREFSGRMGDGQALARRGAVIAERFPLLRKVFVPTRHTQDVLERNGIKGARFRVLPFGIKTHGYNKRIRQKPDGEFVLGFIGSLLPHKGLHVLLEAMRLLPAASPIRVRIFGRSPNGETPYVTNLRSRARYDEKVSFCGTFDNEKLPQVLDELDVLVIPSLWHENMPLVSLSAQAAGCPIIASDIGGLSDIIAHGKNGLLFTPGSASELARAIRRLLSEPDLLRALSSAAVTPPGVEQYADELELEYRQPG
;
A
#
# COMPACT_ATOMS: atom_id res chain seq x y z
N MET A 1 -4.84 -15.82 23.48
CA MET A 1 -4.79 -14.37 23.82
C MET A 1 -5.98 -13.67 23.19
N ARG A 2 -6.41 -12.53 23.77
CA ARG A 2 -7.31 -11.59 23.10
C ARG A 2 -6.44 -10.60 22.31
N ILE A 3 -6.63 -10.56 20.99
CA ILE A 3 -5.82 -9.77 20.06
C ILE A 3 -6.74 -8.83 19.28
N LEU A 4 -6.43 -7.54 19.30
CA LEU A 4 -7.11 -6.55 18.48
C LEU A 4 -6.21 -6.16 17.31
N LEU A 5 -6.66 -6.41 16.09
CA LEU A 5 -6.03 -5.91 14.87
C LEU A 5 -6.77 -4.67 14.37
N ALA A 6 -6.06 -3.70 13.80
CA ALA A 6 -6.71 -2.53 13.25
C ALA A 6 -6.18 -2.15 11.86
N SER A 7 -7.11 -1.80 10.96
CA SER A 7 -6.82 -1.31 9.62
C SER A 7 -7.78 -0.17 9.25
N HIS A 8 -7.32 0.76 8.41
CA HIS A 8 -8.12 1.94 8.04
C HIS A 8 -9.40 1.61 7.26
N VAL A 9 -9.41 0.54 6.48
CA VAL A 9 -10.55 -0.06 5.79
C VAL A 9 -10.44 -1.57 5.85
N PHE A 10 -11.55 -2.29 5.60
CA PHE A 10 -11.57 -3.75 5.68
C PHE A 10 -12.67 -4.36 4.79
N LEU A 11 -12.68 -5.70 4.68
CA LEU A 11 -13.68 -6.47 3.96
C LEU A 11 -15.10 -6.24 4.56
N PRO A 12 -16.17 -6.48 3.78
CA PRO A 12 -16.19 -6.95 2.39
C PRO A 12 -16.01 -5.85 1.33
N ASP A 13 -15.99 -4.57 1.72
CA ASP A 13 -16.03 -3.46 0.77
C ASP A 13 -14.67 -3.17 0.12
N PHE A 14 -13.57 -3.55 0.79
CA PHE A 14 -12.21 -3.25 0.35
C PHE A 14 -11.34 -4.52 0.33
N PHE A 15 -10.62 -4.72 -0.79
CA PHE A 15 -9.78 -5.89 -1.07
C PHE A 15 -8.37 -5.48 -1.52
N GLY A 16 -7.75 -4.52 -0.85
CA GLY A 16 -6.37 -4.13 -1.11
C GLY A 16 -5.36 -5.06 -0.43
N GLY A 17 -4.07 -4.73 -0.57
CA GLY A 17 -3.00 -5.54 0.02
C GLY A 17 -3.03 -5.57 1.55
N THR A 18 -3.29 -4.42 2.19
CA THR A 18 -3.37 -4.30 3.65
C THR A 18 -4.55 -5.10 4.20
N GLU A 19 -5.74 -4.96 3.61
CA GLU A 19 -6.96 -5.63 4.05
C GLU A 19 -6.81 -7.15 3.92
N THR A 20 -6.28 -7.61 2.79
CA THR A 20 -5.98 -9.03 2.55
C THR A 20 -4.99 -9.56 3.59
N LEU A 21 -3.91 -8.81 3.89
CA LEU A 21 -2.93 -9.21 4.92
C LEU A 21 -3.58 -9.33 6.30
N VAL A 22 -4.33 -8.30 6.73
CA VAL A 22 -5.00 -8.30 8.03
C VAL A 22 -5.98 -9.47 8.14
N HIS A 23 -6.74 -9.73 7.09
CA HIS A 23 -7.71 -10.82 7.05
C HIS A 23 -7.05 -12.19 7.21
N VAL A 24 -6.01 -12.49 6.41
CA VAL A 24 -5.34 -13.78 6.49
C VAL A 24 -4.60 -13.98 7.81
N VAL A 25 -4.04 -12.92 8.39
CA VAL A 25 -3.41 -12.92 9.71
C VAL A 25 -4.45 -13.17 10.80
N ALA A 26 -5.59 -12.47 10.76
CA ALA A 26 -6.68 -12.67 11.73
C ALA A 26 -7.18 -14.12 11.73
N LEU A 27 -7.38 -14.71 10.54
CA LEU A 27 -7.77 -16.11 10.40
C LEU A 27 -6.70 -17.07 10.95
N ALA A 28 -5.43 -16.81 10.67
CA ALA A 28 -4.34 -17.64 11.14
C ALA A 28 -4.23 -17.61 12.69
N LEU A 29 -4.32 -16.43 13.29
CA LEU A 29 -4.32 -16.28 14.75
C LEU A 29 -5.56 -16.94 15.38
N LYS A 30 -6.73 -16.81 14.76
CA LYS A 30 -7.95 -17.46 15.24
C LYS A 30 -7.85 -18.99 15.20
N ARG A 31 -7.29 -19.58 14.13
CA ARG A 31 -7.03 -21.03 14.06
C ARG A 31 -6.09 -21.54 15.16
N ARG A 32 -5.22 -20.67 15.68
CA ARG A 32 -4.33 -20.96 16.82
C ARG A 32 -5.03 -20.81 18.20
N GLY A 33 -6.34 -20.57 18.21
CA GLY A 33 -7.13 -20.46 19.44
C GLY A 33 -7.05 -19.09 20.12
N HIS A 34 -6.63 -18.05 19.39
CA HIS A 34 -6.73 -16.67 19.88
C HIS A 34 -8.14 -16.11 19.66
N ASP A 35 -8.59 -15.27 20.57
CA ASP A 35 -9.79 -14.45 20.40
C ASP A 35 -9.38 -13.17 19.66
N VAL A 36 -9.84 -13.02 18.41
CA VAL A 36 -9.38 -11.97 17.49
C VAL A 36 -10.55 -11.12 17.03
N ILE A 37 -10.41 -9.80 17.19
CA ILE A 37 -11.30 -8.82 16.59
C ILE A 37 -10.55 -7.89 15.64
N VAL A 38 -11.26 -7.34 14.65
CA VAL A 38 -10.73 -6.31 13.76
C VAL A 38 -11.46 -5.01 13.98
N VAL A 39 -10.72 -3.92 14.22
CA VAL A 39 -11.24 -2.55 14.26
C VAL A 39 -10.89 -1.85 12.96
N THR A 40 -11.87 -1.22 12.33
CA THR A 40 -11.69 -0.61 11.01
C THR A 40 -12.48 0.69 10.86
N GLY A 41 -12.23 1.42 9.77
CA GLY A 41 -12.98 2.60 9.38
C GLY A 41 -13.74 2.39 8.08
N HIS A 42 -14.73 3.25 7.86
CA HIS A 42 -15.43 3.39 6.58
C HIS A 42 -15.93 4.82 6.42
N SER A 43 -15.96 5.31 5.18
CA SER A 43 -16.51 6.64 4.92
C SER A 43 -18.05 6.63 5.08
N ALA A 44 -18.57 7.60 5.84
CA ALA A 44 -20.00 7.85 5.95
C ALA A 44 -20.53 8.77 4.81
N GLN A 45 -19.76 8.90 3.72
CA GLN A 45 -20.11 9.82 2.62
C GLN A 45 -21.43 9.45 1.96
N ASP A 46 -21.71 8.16 1.82
CA ASP A 46 -22.95 7.65 1.21
C ASP A 46 -24.14 7.60 2.20
N ASP A 47 -23.86 7.65 3.50
CA ASP A 47 -24.86 7.78 4.58
C ASP A 47 -24.36 8.75 5.66
N PRO A 48 -24.57 10.05 5.50
CA PRO A 48 -24.15 11.06 6.47
C PRO A 48 -24.74 10.89 7.87
N LYS A 49 -25.86 10.19 8.01
CA LYS A 49 -26.47 9.91 9.33
C LYS A 49 -25.68 8.90 10.14
N ALA A 50 -24.90 8.06 9.47
CA ALA A 50 -24.03 7.10 10.13
C ALA A 50 -22.73 7.71 10.67
N LEU A 51 -22.44 8.99 10.38
CA LEU A 51 -21.20 9.65 10.81
C LEU A 51 -20.99 9.55 12.34
N GLY A 52 -19.84 9.04 12.73
CA GLY A 52 -19.48 8.85 14.14
C GLY A 52 -20.08 7.59 14.78
N HIS A 53 -20.88 6.83 14.06
CA HIS A 53 -21.46 5.58 14.58
C HIS A 53 -20.45 4.42 14.49
N ILE A 54 -20.70 3.42 15.32
CA ILE A 54 -20.06 2.10 15.25
C ILE A 54 -21.03 1.12 14.59
N VAL A 55 -20.51 0.35 13.64
CA VAL A 55 -21.24 -0.76 13.00
C VAL A 55 -20.46 -2.05 13.28
N GLU A 56 -21.14 -3.05 13.80
CA GLU A 56 -20.54 -4.38 14.02
C GLU A 56 -21.05 -5.37 12.97
N TYR A 57 -20.16 -6.20 12.47
CA TYR A 57 -20.48 -7.27 11.54
C TYR A 57 -19.44 -8.39 11.66
N GLU A 58 -19.63 -9.45 10.89
CA GLU A 58 -18.72 -10.60 10.89
C GLU A 58 -18.25 -10.92 9.46
N VAL A 59 -16.97 -11.27 9.32
CA VAL A 59 -16.36 -11.77 8.07
C VAL A 59 -15.58 -13.02 8.43
N ASP A 60 -15.93 -14.15 7.81
CA ASP A 60 -15.28 -15.45 8.03
C ASP A 60 -15.11 -15.77 9.53
N SER A 61 -16.16 -15.54 10.32
CA SER A 61 -16.20 -15.69 11.76
C SER A 61 -15.29 -14.73 12.55
N ILE A 62 -14.76 -13.70 11.95
CA ILE A 62 -14.02 -12.62 12.63
C ILE A 62 -14.99 -11.49 12.93
N ARG A 63 -15.13 -11.13 14.22
CA ARG A 63 -15.89 -9.95 14.64
C ARG A 63 -15.17 -8.69 14.17
N VAL A 64 -15.89 -7.82 13.45
CA VAL A 64 -15.38 -6.55 12.94
C VAL A 64 -16.16 -5.39 13.55
N ILE A 65 -15.44 -4.42 14.11
CA ILE A 65 -15.97 -3.19 14.67
C ILE A 65 -15.57 -2.04 13.74
N ARG A 66 -16.55 -1.46 13.06
CA ARG A 66 -16.35 -0.44 12.04
C ARG A 66 -16.77 0.93 12.54
N PHE A 67 -15.86 1.90 12.50
CA PHE A 67 -16.14 3.30 12.79
C PHE A 67 -16.46 4.06 11.49
N MET A 68 -17.57 4.78 11.48
CA MET A 68 -18.02 5.56 10.32
C MET A 68 -17.45 7.00 10.41
N HIS A 69 -16.47 7.32 9.55
CA HIS A 69 -15.79 8.63 9.55
C HIS A 69 -16.23 9.52 8.37
N ALA A 70 -15.91 10.81 8.43
CA ALA A 70 -16.33 11.81 7.43
C ALA A 70 -15.68 11.67 6.03
N GLY A 71 -14.81 10.68 5.80
CA GLY A 71 -14.08 10.56 4.54
C GLY A 71 -12.88 11.52 4.46
N ALA A 72 -12.04 11.34 3.45
CA ALA A 72 -10.74 12.01 3.39
C ALA A 72 -10.75 13.41 2.75
N PHE A 73 -11.74 13.77 1.91
CA PHE A 73 -11.56 14.91 1.00
C PHE A 73 -12.84 15.69 0.64
N LEU A 74 -13.94 15.53 1.35
CA LEU A 74 -15.21 16.17 0.98
C LEU A 74 -15.81 17.01 2.10
N GLY A 75 -15.61 18.32 2.01
CA GLY A 75 -16.50 19.34 2.55
C GLY A 75 -16.60 19.53 4.07
N ALA A 76 -15.94 18.71 4.88
CA ALA A 76 -16.00 18.84 6.34
C ALA A 76 -14.84 19.67 6.89
N GLU A 77 -15.13 20.51 7.85
CA GLU A 77 -14.13 21.24 8.61
C GLU A 77 -13.13 20.26 9.28
N ARG A 78 -11.81 20.53 9.14
CA ARG A 78 -10.70 19.79 9.75
C ARG A 78 -10.38 18.42 9.14
N ILE A 79 -10.55 18.24 7.86
CA ILE A 79 -10.24 16.98 7.14
C ILE A 79 -8.81 16.52 7.41
N MET A 80 -7.84 17.43 7.34
CA MET A 80 -6.42 17.09 7.48
C MET A 80 -6.07 16.58 8.87
N ARG A 81 -6.69 17.15 9.93
CA ARG A 81 -6.49 16.67 11.29
C ARG A 81 -7.08 15.28 11.50
N ASN A 82 -8.31 15.07 11.04
CA ASN A 82 -9.01 13.79 11.20
C ASN A 82 -8.33 12.64 10.46
N ASP A 83 -7.45 12.92 9.48
CA ASP A 83 -6.66 11.89 8.79
C ASP A 83 -5.75 11.11 9.77
N TYR A 84 -5.21 11.79 10.81
CA TYR A 84 -4.26 11.19 11.74
C TYR A 84 -4.59 11.41 13.23
N ASP A 85 -5.45 12.35 13.57
CA ASP A 85 -5.88 12.69 14.94
C ASP A 85 -7.41 12.89 14.96
N ASN A 86 -8.14 11.79 15.06
CA ASN A 86 -9.60 11.75 15.07
C ASN A 86 -10.12 11.55 16.50
N PRO A 87 -10.56 12.61 17.21
CA PRO A 87 -11.00 12.50 18.60
C PRO A 87 -12.25 11.61 18.77
N ALA A 88 -13.17 11.62 17.79
CA ALA A 88 -14.36 10.80 17.84
C ALA A 88 -14.01 9.31 17.81
N PHE A 89 -13.11 8.91 16.90
CA PHE A 89 -12.58 7.55 16.90
C PHE A 89 -11.86 7.21 18.20
N SER A 90 -10.99 8.09 18.70
CA SER A 90 -10.22 7.83 19.93
C SER A 90 -11.12 7.55 21.12
N ALA A 91 -12.25 8.28 21.25
CA ALA A 91 -13.24 8.04 22.31
C ALA A 91 -13.93 6.67 22.18
N HIS A 92 -14.28 6.25 20.95
CA HIS A 92 -14.85 4.91 20.71
C HIS A 92 -13.82 3.83 20.94
N PHE A 93 -12.58 4.04 20.49
CA PHE A 93 -11.51 3.06 20.62
C PHE A 93 -11.19 2.76 22.09
N GLY A 94 -11.17 3.79 22.96
CA GLY A 94 -11.02 3.61 24.40
C GLY A 94 -12.08 2.67 24.99
N ARG A 95 -13.36 2.83 24.61
CA ARG A 95 -14.45 1.92 25.03
C ARG A 95 -14.25 0.49 24.51
N ILE A 96 -13.83 0.34 23.25
CA ILE A 96 -13.53 -0.99 22.69
C ILE A 96 -12.41 -1.68 23.49
N LEU A 97 -11.36 -0.93 23.89
CA LEU A 97 -10.30 -1.46 24.75
C LEU A 97 -10.81 -1.91 26.11
N ASP A 98 -11.70 -1.12 26.73
CA ASP A 98 -12.26 -1.42 28.05
C ASP A 98 -13.20 -2.62 28.01
N ASP A 99 -13.97 -2.80 26.94
CA ASP A 99 -14.93 -3.88 26.74
C ASP A 99 -14.23 -5.20 26.35
N PHE A 100 -13.39 -5.17 25.32
CA PHE A 100 -12.72 -6.36 24.80
C PHE A 100 -11.51 -6.78 25.65
N ARG A 101 -10.85 -5.82 26.32
CA ARG A 101 -9.64 -6.01 27.13
C ARG A 101 -8.56 -6.80 26.40
N PRO A 102 -8.09 -6.31 25.25
CA PRO A 102 -7.07 -7.02 24.47
C PRO A 102 -5.78 -7.14 25.28
N GLN A 103 -5.09 -8.26 25.12
CA GLN A 103 -3.75 -8.49 25.66
C GLN A 103 -2.68 -7.96 24.70
N VAL A 104 -3.04 -7.75 23.43
CA VAL A 104 -2.19 -7.20 22.38
C VAL A 104 -3.05 -6.37 21.42
N VAL A 105 -2.52 -5.22 21.01
CA VAL A 105 -3.07 -4.43 19.92
C VAL A 105 -2.03 -4.33 18.80
N HIS A 106 -2.43 -4.66 17.57
CA HIS A 106 -1.58 -4.58 16.41
C HIS A 106 -2.22 -3.73 15.31
N PHE A 107 -1.63 -2.59 15.05
CA PHE A 107 -2.06 -1.66 14.00
C PHE A 107 -1.39 -2.01 12.66
N HIS A 108 -2.19 -2.10 11.59
CA HIS A 108 -1.70 -2.23 10.22
C HIS A 108 -1.85 -0.91 9.46
N HIS A 109 -2.87 -0.13 9.81
CA HIS A 109 -3.06 1.20 9.25
C HIS A 109 -4.00 2.04 10.12
N LEU A 110 -3.70 3.35 10.26
CA LEU A 110 -4.46 4.25 11.14
C LEU A 110 -5.02 5.50 10.45
N LYS A 111 -4.95 5.56 9.12
CA LYS A 111 -5.53 6.67 8.35
C LYS A 111 -7.01 6.83 8.67
N GLN A 112 -7.44 8.07 8.96
CA GLN A 112 -8.81 8.43 9.32
C GLN A 112 -9.35 7.79 10.62
N LEU A 113 -8.59 6.90 11.20
CA LEU A 113 -8.80 6.44 12.57
C LEU A 113 -8.13 7.44 13.53
N SER A 114 -7.03 7.11 14.13
CA SER A 114 -6.22 8.06 14.90
C SER A 114 -4.90 7.43 15.29
N ILE A 115 -3.78 8.15 15.10
CA ILE A 115 -2.48 7.69 15.62
C ILE A 115 -2.47 7.71 17.16
N LYS A 116 -3.32 8.54 17.78
CA LYS A 116 -3.47 8.60 19.25
C LYS A 116 -4.17 7.37 19.86
N ALA A 117 -4.68 6.46 19.05
CA ALA A 117 -5.09 5.15 19.52
C ALA A 117 -3.94 4.39 20.20
N ILE A 118 -2.70 4.69 19.84
CA ILE A 118 -1.49 4.17 20.50
C ILE A 118 -1.43 4.66 21.95
N ASP A 119 -1.69 5.95 22.20
CA ASP A 119 -1.68 6.55 23.54
C ASP A 119 -2.69 5.82 24.45
N ALA A 120 -3.91 5.59 23.94
CA ALA A 120 -4.97 4.91 24.68
C ALA A 120 -4.60 3.46 25.08
N CYS A 121 -3.82 2.77 24.27
CA CYS A 121 -3.30 1.45 24.61
C CYS A 121 -2.20 1.54 25.70
N VAL A 122 -1.25 2.47 25.53
CA VAL A 122 -0.14 2.66 26.46
C VAL A 122 -0.64 3.06 27.85
N GLU A 123 -1.63 3.95 27.94
CA GLU A 123 -2.28 4.35 29.20
C GLU A 123 -2.91 3.15 29.95
N ARG A 124 -3.28 2.08 29.24
CA ARG A 124 -3.84 0.85 29.79
C ARG A 124 -2.80 -0.26 29.98
N GLY A 125 -1.53 0.03 29.71
CA GLY A 125 -0.45 -0.98 29.79
C GLY A 125 -0.56 -2.09 28.74
N ILE A 126 -1.29 -1.86 27.65
CA ILE A 126 -1.46 -2.84 26.58
C ILE A 126 -0.29 -2.73 25.59
N PRO A 127 0.46 -3.83 25.34
CA PRO A 127 1.54 -3.81 24.36
C PRO A 127 1.01 -3.55 22.94
N VAL A 128 1.66 -2.60 22.24
CA VAL A 128 1.26 -2.13 20.92
C VAL A 128 2.30 -2.48 19.88
N PHE A 129 1.83 -3.09 18.80
CA PHE A 129 2.62 -3.42 17.61
C PHE A 129 2.08 -2.67 16.40
N LEU A 130 2.94 -2.49 15.41
CA LEU A 130 2.57 -1.85 14.16
C LEU A 130 3.24 -2.57 12.99
N THR A 131 2.48 -2.88 11.93
CA THR A 131 3.01 -3.26 10.62
C THR A 131 2.79 -2.11 9.65
N ALA A 132 3.88 -1.52 9.13
CA ALA A 132 3.80 -0.45 8.14
C ALA A 132 3.50 -1.05 6.76
N THR A 133 2.24 -0.98 6.32
CA THR A 133 1.78 -1.55 5.06
C THR A 133 1.90 -0.60 3.87
N ASP A 134 2.07 0.70 4.13
CA ASP A 134 2.35 1.75 3.15
C ASP A 134 3.10 2.94 3.80
N PHE A 135 3.24 4.05 3.08
CA PHE A 135 3.96 5.23 3.54
C PHE A 135 3.09 6.31 4.19
N TRP A 136 1.87 5.99 4.61
CA TRP A 136 0.98 6.97 5.24
C TRP A 136 1.59 7.63 6.47
N TYR A 137 2.42 6.94 7.22
CA TYR A 137 3.08 7.49 8.42
C TYR A 137 3.97 8.69 8.13
N VAL A 138 4.42 8.84 6.88
CA VAL A 138 5.23 9.99 6.43
C VAL A 138 4.50 10.83 5.38
N CYS A 139 3.77 10.21 4.47
CA CYS A 139 3.11 10.88 3.35
C CYS A 139 1.59 10.92 3.55
N PRO A 140 0.92 12.08 3.64
CA PRO A 140 -0.54 12.15 3.80
C PRO A 140 -1.31 11.48 2.63
N MET A 141 -0.66 11.38 1.45
CA MET A 141 -1.19 10.67 0.28
C MET A 141 -0.72 9.21 0.17
N HIS A 142 -0.04 8.66 1.19
CA HIS A 142 0.49 7.29 1.32
C HIS A 142 1.38 6.79 0.17
N ALA A 143 1.47 7.51 -0.95
CA ALA A 143 2.08 7.03 -2.17
C ALA A 143 3.53 7.49 -2.41
N LEU A 144 4.01 8.54 -1.73
CA LEU A 144 5.29 9.19 -2.01
C LEU A 144 5.46 9.52 -3.50
N LEU A 145 4.39 10.04 -4.11
CA LEU A 145 4.30 10.38 -5.51
C LEU A 145 3.89 11.84 -5.66
N LEU A 146 4.52 12.55 -6.58
CA LEU A 146 4.16 13.92 -6.96
C LEU A 146 3.06 13.92 -8.01
N PRO A 147 2.33 15.03 -8.21
CA PRO A 147 1.28 15.12 -9.21
C PRO A 147 1.73 14.88 -10.66
N ASP A 148 3.02 15.13 -10.96
CA ASP A 148 3.63 14.89 -12.27
C ASP A 148 4.08 13.43 -12.47
N GLY A 149 3.80 12.54 -11.50
CA GLY A 149 4.14 11.13 -11.54
C GLY A 149 5.56 10.80 -11.06
N LYS A 150 6.35 11.80 -10.65
CA LYS A 150 7.67 11.56 -10.08
C LYS A 150 7.58 11.12 -8.62
N THR A 151 8.58 10.39 -8.18
CA THR A 151 8.69 9.98 -6.78
C THR A 151 8.97 11.16 -5.86
N CYS A 152 8.42 11.13 -4.64
CA CYS A 152 8.59 12.12 -3.61
C CYS A 152 9.42 11.54 -2.45
N GLY A 153 10.40 12.30 -1.98
CA GLY A 153 11.22 11.89 -0.82
C GLY A 153 10.53 11.99 0.54
N GLY A 154 9.32 12.57 0.57
CA GLY A 154 8.55 12.82 1.79
C GLY A 154 8.31 14.32 2.05
N PRO A 155 7.74 14.68 3.22
CA PRO A 155 7.49 16.06 3.59
C PRO A 155 8.77 16.88 3.68
N ALA A 156 8.77 18.07 3.08
CA ALA A 156 9.88 19.01 3.11
C ALA A 156 9.36 20.41 3.51
N LEU A 157 10.22 21.21 4.12
CA LEU A 157 9.89 22.59 4.53
C LEU A 157 8.56 22.65 5.31
N HIS A 158 8.48 21.92 6.42
CA HIS A 158 7.28 21.81 7.27
C HIS A 158 6.02 21.34 6.51
N GLY A 159 6.19 20.54 5.45
CA GLY A 159 5.10 20.03 4.62
C GLY A 159 4.64 20.98 3.50
N ALA A 160 5.42 21.99 3.14
CA ALA A 160 5.06 22.92 2.07
C ALA A 160 4.88 22.26 0.71
N ASN A 161 5.72 21.26 0.38
CA ASN A 161 5.53 20.43 -0.81
C ASN A 161 4.23 19.62 -0.74
N CYS A 162 3.88 19.09 0.44
CA CYS A 162 2.63 18.36 0.65
C CYS A 162 1.43 19.30 0.54
N ALA A 163 1.51 20.52 1.09
CA ALA A 163 0.46 21.54 0.98
C ALA A 163 0.17 21.89 -0.50
N LYS A 164 1.22 22.07 -1.30
CA LYS A 164 1.09 22.30 -2.75
C LYS A 164 0.42 21.12 -3.45
N HIS A 165 0.83 19.90 -3.15
CA HIS A 165 0.24 18.69 -3.71
C HIS A 165 -1.25 18.57 -3.33
N LEU A 166 -1.57 18.73 -2.05
CA LEU A 166 -2.95 18.65 -1.56
C LEU A 166 -3.83 19.75 -2.18
N ALA A 167 -3.31 20.97 -2.37
CA ALA A 167 -4.04 22.05 -3.01
C ALA A 167 -4.50 21.68 -4.43
N LEU A 168 -3.69 20.94 -5.21
CA LEU A 168 -4.08 20.45 -6.54
C LEU A 168 -5.25 19.47 -6.50
N LEU A 169 -5.42 18.75 -5.40
CA LEU A 169 -6.44 17.71 -5.25
C LEU A 169 -7.73 18.22 -4.61
N THR A 170 -7.62 19.24 -3.74
CA THR A 170 -8.73 19.67 -2.87
C THR A 170 -9.24 21.08 -3.13
N GLN A 171 -8.47 21.90 -3.84
CA GLN A 171 -8.84 23.31 -4.07
C GLN A 171 -9.31 23.56 -5.52
N PRO A 172 -10.14 24.59 -5.74
CA PRO A 172 -10.46 25.03 -7.09
C PRO A 172 -9.19 25.33 -7.90
N ARG A 173 -9.20 25.01 -9.20
CA ARG A 173 -8.03 25.10 -10.09
C ARG A 173 -7.28 26.44 -10.02
N TRP A 174 -8.01 27.57 -9.89
CA TRP A 174 -7.42 28.90 -9.81
C TRP A 174 -6.60 29.08 -8.52
N LEU A 175 -7.13 28.61 -7.38
CA LEU A 175 -6.44 28.70 -6.08
C LEU A 175 -5.26 27.72 -6.01
N ALA A 176 -5.44 26.51 -6.50
CA ALA A 176 -4.36 25.54 -6.62
C ALA A 176 -3.21 26.09 -7.49
N GLY A 177 -3.53 26.80 -8.58
CA GLY A 177 -2.56 27.50 -9.41
C GLY A 177 -1.78 28.58 -8.64
N ILE A 178 -2.46 29.41 -7.87
CA ILE A 178 -1.82 30.42 -7.00
C ILE A 178 -0.88 29.76 -6.00
N VAL A 179 -1.34 28.73 -5.28
CA VAL A 179 -0.53 28.02 -4.27
C VAL A 179 0.70 27.36 -4.91
N ASN A 180 0.55 26.76 -6.08
CA ASN A 180 1.65 26.03 -6.71
C ASN A 180 2.66 26.92 -7.44
N HIS A 181 2.20 27.95 -8.13
CA HIS A 181 3.04 28.79 -8.99
C HIS A 181 3.28 30.20 -8.43
N GLY A 182 2.30 30.75 -7.71
CA GLY A 182 2.38 32.12 -7.17
C GLY A 182 3.05 32.22 -5.80
N VAL A 183 3.08 31.13 -5.00
CA VAL A 183 3.69 31.15 -3.67
C VAL A 183 5.02 30.39 -3.68
N PRO A 184 6.17 31.03 -3.41
CA PRO A 184 7.43 30.35 -3.21
C PRO A 184 7.35 29.28 -2.10
N THR A 185 7.88 28.09 -2.33
CA THR A 185 7.78 26.97 -1.40
C THR A 185 8.41 27.29 -0.05
N VAL A 186 9.47 28.10 -0.02
CA VAL A 186 10.13 28.54 1.21
C VAL A 186 9.20 29.43 2.05
N LEU A 187 8.53 30.42 1.43
CA LEU A 187 7.57 31.28 2.13
C LEU A 187 6.38 30.49 2.69
N LEU A 188 5.87 29.53 1.91
CA LEU A 188 4.83 28.64 2.39
C LEU A 188 5.33 27.80 3.58
N GLY A 189 6.58 27.33 3.53
CA GLY A 189 7.22 26.58 4.62
C GLY A 189 7.34 27.42 5.89
N MET A 190 7.74 28.68 5.79
CA MET A 190 7.81 29.60 6.94
C MET A 190 6.43 29.84 7.55
N ALA A 191 5.39 30.02 6.72
CA ALA A 191 4.02 30.18 7.19
C ALA A 191 3.52 28.91 7.92
N LEU A 192 3.79 27.74 7.37
CA LEU A 192 3.44 26.46 8.00
C LEU A 192 4.22 26.24 9.31
N GLN A 193 5.48 26.63 9.37
CA GLN A 193 6.26 26.59 10.61
C GLN A 193 5.66 27.48 11.69
N ALA A 194 5.24 28.70 11.34
CA ALA A 194 4.56 29.59 12.28
C ALA A 194 3.24 28.99 12.79
N LEU A 195 2.46 28.36 11.91
CA LEU A 195 1.26 27.63 12.31
C LEU A 195 1.57 26.43 13.20
N GLN A 196 2.63 25.68 12.90
CA GLN A 196 3.06 24.53 13.69
C GLN A 196 3.40 24.92 15.13
N LEU A 197 4.12 26.05 15.31
CA LEU A 197 4.59 26.53 16.61
C LEU A 197 3.51 27.30 17.39
N SER A 198 2.43 27.73 16.74
CA SER A 198 1.34 28.45 17.39
C SER A 198 0.62 27.56 18.40
N SER A 199 0.43 28.07 19.62
CA SER A 199 -0.43 27.44 20.64
C SER A 199 -1.92 27.59 20.32
N ARG A 200 -2.28 28.57 19.47
CA ARG A 200 -3.67 28.80 19.04
C ARG A 200 -4.10 27.74 18.05
N GLU A 201 -5.29 27.19 18.25
CA GLU A 201 -5.94 26.31 17.28
C GLU A 201 -6.69 27.15 16.23
N PHE A 202 -6.47 26.83 14.97
CA PHE A 202 -7.12 27.46 13.83
C PHE A 202 -8.19 26.56 13.24
N SER A 203 -9.13 27.16 12.50
CA SER A 203 -10.15 26.44 11.73
C SER A 203 -10.01 26.71 10.23
N GLY A 204 -10.79 26.01 9.43
CA GLY A 204 -10.77 26.11 7.98
C GLY A 204 -9.38 25.85 7.39
N ARG A 205 -9.02 26.56 6.33
CA ARG A 205 -7.75 26.36 5.60
C ARG A 205 -6.49 26.57 6.47
N MET A 206 -6.55 27.49 7.42
CA MET A 206 -5.43 27.68 8.36
C MET A 206 -5.31 26.51 9.32
N GLY A 207 -6.43 25.94 9.76
CA GLY A 207 -6.46 24.74 10.57
C GLY A 207 -5.93 23.52 9.82
N ASP A 208 -6.27 23.36 8.55
CA ASP A 208 -5.72 22.29 7.70
C ASP A 208 -4.20 22.46 7.50
N GLY A 209 -3.73 23.70 7.28
CA GLY A 209 -2.30 24.01 7.19
C GLY A 209 -1.57 23.67 8.50
N GLN A 210 -2.15 24.05 9.65
CA GLN A 210 -1.61 23.73 10.97
C GLN A 210 -1.56 22.21 11.21
N ALA A 211 -2.64 21.51 10.88
CA ALA A 211 -2.71 20.07 11.02
C ALA A 211 -1.65 19.37 10.14
N LEU A 212 -1.50 19.81 8.88
CA LEU A 212 -0.48 19.30 7.99
C LEU A 212 0.94 19.52 8.53
N ALA A 213 1.23 20.72 9.03
CA ALA A 213 2.53 21.05 9.57
C ALA A 213 2.87 20.25 10.84
N ARG A 214 1.89 19.96 11.69
CA ARG A 214 2.06 19.19 12.94
C ARG A 214 2.07 17.68 12.71
N ARG A 215 1.52 17.20 11.60
CA ARG A 215 1.27 15.77 11.34
C ARG A 215 2.52 14.90 11.56
N GLY A 216 3.63 15.30 10.98
CA GLY A 216 4.89 14.52 11.07
C GLY A 216 5.37 14.34 12.51
N ALA A 217 5.35 15.40 13.32
CA ALA A 217 5.74 15.34 14.73
C ALA A 217 4.78 14.48 15.55
N VAL A 218 3.46 14.71 15.40
CA VAL A 218 2.42 13.94 16.12
C VAL A 218 2.53 12.45 15.84
N ILE A 219 2.82 12.06 14.60
CA ILE A 219 3.02 10.65 14.24
C ILE A 219 4.34 10.13 14.82
N ALA A 220 5.46 10.84 14.59
CA ALA A 220 6.79 10.38 14.97
C ALA A 220 6.94 10.16 16.48
N GLU A 221 6.33 11.02 17.30
CA GLU A 221 6.35 10.93 18.78
C GLU A 221 5.78 9.62 19.33
N ARG A 222 4.94 8.91 18.58
CA ARG A 222 4.31 7.65 19.00
C ARG A 222 5.07 6.40 18.65
N PHE A 223 5.99 6.50 17.71
CA PHE A 223 6.78 5.32 17.31
C PHE A 223 7.66 4.73 18.43
N PRO A 224 8.31 5.53 19.30
CA PRO A 224 9.03 5.00 20.46
C PRO A 224 8.15 4.27 21.49
N LEU A 225 6.83 4.57 21.50
CA LEU A 225 5.86 3.92 22.39
C LEU A 225 5.49 2.50 21.91
N LEU A 226 5.72 2.22 20.63
CA LEU A 226 5.46 0.90 20.05
C LEU A 226 6.48 -0.12 20.53
N ARG A 227 5.99 -1.29 20.90
CA ARG A 227 6.84 -2.40 21.32
C ARG A 227 7.72 -2.90 20.17
N LYS A 228 7.13 -3.00 18.97
CA LYS A 228 7.81 -3.36 17.74
C LYS A 228 7.10 -2.73 16.52
N VAL A 229 7.88 -2.35 15.53
CA VAL A 229 7.40 -1.91 14.22
C VAL A 229 7.88 -2.90 13.18
N PHE A 230 6.96 -3.64 12.58
CA PHE A 230 7.26 -4.52 11.47
C PHE A 230 7.23 -3.73 10.16
N VAL A 231 8.24 -3.90 9.37
CA VAL A 231 8.36 -3.33 8.02
C VAL A 231 8.63 -4.47 7.04
N PRO A 232 7.95 -4.53 5.89
CA PRO A 232 8.11 -5.66 4.98
C PRO A 232 9.47 -5.67 4.26
N THR A 233 10.09 -4.50 4.08
CA THR A 233 11.36 -4.32 3.36
C THR A 233 12.28 -3.35 4.09
N ARG A 234 13.59 -3.41 3.80
CA ARG A 234 14.56 -2.41 4.28
C ARG A 234 14.26 -1.03 3.73
N HIS A 235 13.85 -0.96 2.46
CA HIS A 235 13.41 0.30 1.85
C HIS A 235 12.33 1.01 2.68
N THR A 236 11.36 0.28 3.19
CA THR A 236 10.30 0.86 4.03
C THR A 236 10.88 1.44 5.33
N GLN A 237 11.77 0.71 6.00
CA GLN A 237 12.46 1.23 7.19
C GLN A 237 13.22 2.52 6.87
N ASP A 238 14.05 2.51 5.83
CA ASP A 238 14.87 3.64 5.41
C ASP A 238 14.02 4.89 5.09
N VAL A 239 12.87 4.70 4.46
CA VAL A 239 11.93 5.80 4.18
C VAL A 239 11.37 6.38 5.46
N LEU A 240 10.94 5.54 6.42
CA LEU A 240 10.42 6.00 7.70
C LEU A 240 11.49 6.76 8.49
N GLU A 241 12.70 6.21 8.61
CA GLU A 241 13.82 6.81 9.36
C GLU A 241 14.27 8.14 8.76
N ARG A 242 14.41 8.22 7.42
CA ARG A 242 14.78 9.46 6.72
C ARG A 242 13.74 10.56 6.88
N ASN A 243 12.48 10.20 7.10
CA ASN A 243 11.39 11.14 7.32
C ASN A 243 11.07 11.40 8.80
N GLY A 244 12.02 11.12 9.70
CA GLY A 244 11.95 11.55 11.09
C GLY A 244 11.35 10.54 12.06
N ILE A 245 11.00 9.33 11.64
CA ILE A 245 10.57 8.25 12.53
C ILE A 245 11.83 7.67 13.21
N LYS A 246 12.10 8.15 14.44
CA LYS A 246 13.29 7.77 15.22
C LYS A 246 12.88 7.03 16.49
N GLY A 247 13.80 6.24 17.06
CA GLY A 247 13.58 5.51 18.31
C GLY A 247 12.60 4.33 18.20
N ALA A 248 12.12 4.03 17.01
CA ALA A 248 11.27 2.87 16.77
C ALA A 248 12.10 1.57 16.80
N ARG A 249 11.50 0.51 17.34
CA ARG A 249 12.11 -0.83 17.35
C ARG A 249 11.72 -1.58 16.07
N PHE A 250 12.39 -1.27 14.97
CA PHE A 250 12.11 -1.89 13.68
C PHE A 250 12.52 -3.36 13.63
N ARG A 251 11.70 -4.15 12.96
CA ARG A 251 12.01 -5.51 12.52
C ARG A 251 11.56 -5.68 11.07
N VAL A 252 12.49 -6.04 10.18
CA VAL A 252 12.14 -6.41 8.81
C VAL A 252 11.48 -7.78 8.84
N LEU A 253 10.22 -7.83 8.45
CA LEU A 253 9.40 -9.04 8.41
C LEU A 253 8.58 -9.03 7.12
N PRO A 254 9.00 -9.76 6.08
CA PRO A 254 8.27 -9.89 4.82
C PRO A 254 6.86 -10.43 5.06
N PHE A 255 5.89 -9.92 4.29
CA PHE A 255 4.49 -10.37 4.41
C PHE A 255 4.34 -11.85 4.12
N GLY A 256 3.50 -12.52 4.89
CA GLY A 256 3.07 -13.88 4.61
C GLY A 256 1.94 -13.91 3.58
N ILE A 257 1.98 -14.88 2.67
CA ILE A 257 0.91 -15.14 1.71
C ILE A 257 0.30 -16.52 1.92
N LYS A 258 -0.93 -16.72 1.41
CA LYS A 258 -1.47 -18.08 1.28
C LYS A 258 -0.59 -18.83 0.27
N THR A 259 0.15 -19.83 0.71
CA THR A 259 1.04 -20.63 -0.17
C THR A 259 0.34 -21.85 -0.77
N HIS A 260 -0.80 -22.23 -0.22
CA HIS A 260 -1.59 -23.35 -0.75
C HIS A 260 -2.13 -23.05 -2.15
N GLY A 261 -2.03 -24.03 -3.02
CA GLY A 261 -2.49 -23.90 -4.42
C GLY A 261 -1.43 -23.43 -5.41
N TYR A 262 -0.26 -22.98 -4.94
CA TYR A 262 0.86 -22.68 -5.83
C TYR A 262 1.69 -23.93 -6.09
N ASN A 263 1.79 -24.31 -7.37
CA ASN A 263 2.75 -25.31 -7.85
C ASN A 263 3.96 -24.56 -8.42
N LYS A 264 5.08 -24.59 -7.72
CA LYS A 264 6.31 -23.99 -8.23
C LYS A 264 6.76 -24.73 -9.47
N ARG A 265 6.39 -24.19 -10.65
CA ARG A 265 6.79 -24.71 -11.95
C ARG A 265 7.99 -23.93 -12.46
N ILE A 266 9.03 -24.63 -12.89
CA ILE A 266 10.15 -24.00 -13.59
C ILE A 266 9.69 -23.64 -15.01
N ARG A 267 9.62 -22.32 -15.31
CA ARG A 267 9.25 -21.80 -16.63
C ARG A 267 10.38 -22.06 -17.62
N GLN A 268 10.00 -22.45 -18.82
CA GLN A 268 10.89 -22.58 -19.96
C GLN A 268 10.29 -21.76 -21.11
N LYS A 269 11.15 -21.33 -22.04
CA LYS A 269 10.63 -20.61 -23.20
C LYS A 269 9.65 -21.52 -23.95
N PRO A 270 8.39 -21.07 -24.18
CA PRO A 270 7.44 -21.86 -24.92
C PRO A 270 7.79 -21.95 -26.41
N ASP A 271 7.40 -23.04 -27.06
CA ASP A 271 7.51 -23.19 -28.53
C ASP A 271 6.53 -22.24 -29.27
N GLY A 272 5.52 -21.73 -28.59
CA GLY A 272 4.47 -20.86 -29.10
C GLY A 272 4.55 -19.42 -28.58
N GLU A 273 3.38 -18.87 -28.17
CA GLU A 273 3.28 -17.51 -27.64
C GLU A 273 3.92 -17.40 -26.25
N PHE A 274 4.66 -16.33 -26.05
CA PHE A 274 5.26 -15.94 -24.77
C PHE A 274 4.30 -14.99 -24.02
N VAL A 275 3.77 -15.43 -22.87
CA VAL A 275 2.70 -14.73 -22.17
C VAL A 275 3.24 -13.85 -21.07
N LEU A 276 3.11 -12.53 -21.25
CA LEU A 276 3.37 -11.53 -20.23
C LEU A 276 2.08 -11.23 -19.45
N GLY A 277 2.14 -11.21 -18.13
CA GLY A 277 1.03 -10.84 -17.27
C GLY A 277 1.22 -9.48 -16.59
N PHE A 278 0.16 -8.71 -16.49
CA PHE A 278 0.04 -7.59 -15.56
C PHE A 278 -1.12 -7.89 -14.61
N ILE A 279 -0.88 -7.79 -13.30
CA ILE A 279 -1.90 -8.02 -12.27
C ILE A 279 -1.88 -6.83 -11.31
N GLY A 280 -2.96 -6.03 -11.28
CA GLY A 280 -3.05 -4.88 -10.39
C GLY A 280 -4.11 -3.87 -10.79
N SER A 281 -4.33 -2.87 -9.93
CA SER A 281 -5.27 -1.78 -10.23
C SER A 281 -4.84 -0.99 -11.47
N LEU A 282 -5.81 -0.63 -12.31
CA LEU A 282 -5.56 0.18 -13.51
C LEU A 282 -5.46 1.66 -13.13
N LEU A 283 -4.35 2.01 -12.46
CA LEU A 283 -4.01 3.36 -12.01
C LEU A 283 -2.70 3.82 -12.66
N PRO A 284 -2.52 5.12 -12.91
CA PRO A 284 -1.32 5.65 -13.58
C PRO A 284 -0.01 5.19 -12.95
N HIS A 285 0.07 5.22 -11.61
CA HIS A 285 1.28 4.86 -10.88
C HIS A 285 1.62 3.34 -10.93
N LYS A 286 0.68 2.48 -11.33
CA LYS A 286 0.96 1.05 -11.57
C LYS A 286 1.63 0.80 -12.94
N GLY A 287 1.72 1.81 -13.79
CA GLY A 287 2.60 1.84 -14.95
C GLY A 287 2.19 0.95 -16.14
N LEU A 288 0.93 0.47 -16.23
CA LEU A 288 0.50 -0.37 -17.36
C LEU A 288 0.78 0.27 -18.72
N HIS A 289 0.70 1.61 -18.83
CA HIS A 289 1.03 2.33 -20.05
C HIS A 289 2.49 2.14 -20.46
N VAL A 290 3.43 1.97 -19.53
CA VAL A 290 4.85 1.69 -19.81
C VAL A 290 5.00 0.31 -20.47
N LEU A 291 4.24 -0.70 -19.98
CA LEU A 291 4.23 -2.02 -20.64
C LEU A 291 3.67 -1.94 -22.06
N LEU A 292 2.53 -1.26 -22.26
CA LEU A 292 1.95 -1.09 -23.59
C LEU A 292 2.88 -0.31 -24.56
N GLU A 293 3.62 0.64 -24.04
CA GLU A 293 4.62 1.36 -24.82
C GLU A 293 5.83 0.48 -25.16
N ALA A 294 6.30 -0.31 -24.21
CA ALA A 294 7.38 -1.29 -24.43
C ALA A 294 7.01 -2.32 -25.49
N MET A 295 5.74 -2.78 -25.55
CA MET A 295 5.26 -3.68 -26.59
C MET A 295 5.40 -3.09 -27.99
N ARG A 296 5.21 -1.79 -28.17
CA ARG A 296 5.37 -1.10 -29.46
C ARG A 296 6.83 -1.01 -29.95
N LEU A 297 7.78 -1.14 -29.02
CA LEU A 297 9.22 -1.14 -29.31
C LEU A 297 9.76 -2.54 -29.65
N LEU A 298 8.91 -3.56 -29.57
CA LEU A 298 9.25 -4.93 -29.95
C LEU A 298 8.90 -5.18 -31.43
N PRO A 299 9.60 -6.10 -32.10
CA PRO A 299 9.25 -6.47 -33.49
C PRO A 299 7.81 -6.95 -33.57
N ALA A 300 7.08 -6.54 -34.61
CA ALA A 300 5.67 -6.92 -34.78
C ALA A 300 5.47 -8.45 -34.88
N ALA A 301 6.45 -9.18 -35.39
CA ALA A 301 6.42 -10.64 -35.48
C ALA A 301 6.77 -11.36 -34.17
N SER A 302 7.09 -10.65 -33.09
CA SER A 302 7.41 -11.30 -31.80
C SER A 302 6.22 -12.12 -31.31
N PRO A 303 6.42 -13.38 -30.92
CA PRO A 303 5.34 -14.28 -30.45
C PRO A 303 4.98 -13.96 -28.99
N ILE A 304 4.48 -12.75 -28.72
CA ILE A 304 4.17 -12.28 -27.37
C ILE A 304 2.68 -12.03 -27.27
N ARG A 305 2.10 -12.45 -26.14
CA ARG A 305 0.76 -12.07 -25.71
C ARG A 305 0.82 -11.38 -24.34
N VAL A 306 0.04 -10.32 -24.16
CA VAL A 306 -0.09 -9.59 -22.88
C VAL A 306 -1.48 -9.85 -22.30
N ARG A 307 -1.54 -10.35 -21.08
CA ARG A 307 -2.78 -10.52 -20.31
C ARG A 307 -2.81 -9.52 -19.16
N ILE A 308 -3.86 -8.68 -19.12
CA ILE A 308 -4.02 -7.61 -18.16
C ILE A 308 -5.18 -7.95 -17.23
N PHE A 309 -4.86 -8.19 -15.96
CA PHE A 309 -5.83 -8.48 -14.92
C PHE A 309 -5.92 -7.30 -13.95
N GLY A 310 -7.14 -6.79 -13.76
CA GLY A 310 -7.42 -5.71 -12.84
C GLY A 310 -8.53 -4.77 -13.32
N ARG A 311 -8.90 -3.88 -12.42
CA ARG A 311 -9.88 -2.82 -12.69
C ARG A 311 -9.37 -1.48 -12.13
N SER A 312 -9.96 -0.38 -12.60
CA SER A 312 -9.81 0.90 -11.92
C SER A 312 -10.80 0.95 -10.74
N PRO A 313 -10.36 1.31 -9.54
CA PRO A 313 -11.25 1.49 -8.40
C PRO A 313 -12.25 2.64 -8.61
N ASN A 314 -11.91 3.59 -9.48
CA ASN A 314 -12.72 4.76 -9.81
C ASN A 314 -13.56 4.56 -11.09
N GLY A 315 -13.78 3.32 -11.53
CA GLY A 315 -14.50 3.01 -12.77
C GLY A 315 -13.73 3.39 -14.05
N GLU A 316 -14.44 3.72 -15.11
CA GLU A 316 -13.83 4.13 -16.38
C GLU A 316 -13.31 5.56 -16.27
N THR A 317 -12.01 5.72 -16.24
CA THR A 317 -11.31 7.01 -16.15
C THR A 317 -10.67 7.36 -17.51
N PRO A 318 -10.33 8.63 -17.78
CA PRO A 318 -9.61 9.01 -19.00
C PRO A 318 -8.31 8.20 -19.21
N TYR A 319 -7.66 7.80 -18.12
CA TYR A 319 -6.48 6.93 -18.17
C TYR A 319 -6.83 5.53 -18.71
N VAL A 320 -7.87 4.91 -18.16
CA VAL A 320 -8.30 3.56 -18.58
C VAL A 320 -8.81 3.58 -20.03
N THR A 321 -9.62 4.58 -20.40
CA THR A 321 -10.07 4.76 -21.78
C THR A 321 -8.88 4.90 -22.74
N ASN A 322 -7.85 5.66 -22.35
CA ASN A 322 -6.62 5.79 -23.14
C ASN A 322 -5.87 4.45 -23.27
N LEU A 323 -5.74 3.69 -22.19
CA LEU A 323 -5.11 2.36 -22.24
C LEU A 323 -5.84 1.42 -23.20
N ARG A 324 -7.18 1.35 -23.09
CA ARG A 324 -8.01 0.52 -23.96
C ARG A 324 -7.93 0.96 -25.43
N SER A 325 -7.94 2.27 -25.70
CA SER A 325 -7.79 2.78 -27.06
C SER A 325 -6.44 2.46 -27.70
N ARG A 326 -5.37 2.50 -26.90
CA ARG A 326 -4.02 2.13 -27.37
C ARG A 326 -3.89 0.64 -27.68
N ALA A 327 -4.63 -0.21 -26.98
CA ALA A 327 -4.61 -1.66 -27.17
C ALA A 327 -5.70 -2.16 -28.15
N ARG A 328 -6.66 -1.32 -28.58
CA ARG A 328 -7.84 -1.72 -29.34
C ARG A 328 -7.56 -2.49 -30.63
N TYR A 329 -6.45 -2.20 -31.26
CA TYR A 329 -6.04 -2.80 -32.53
C TYR A 329 -4.84 -3.74 -32.38
N ASP A 330 -4.44 -4.05 -31.15
CA ASP A 330 -3.35 -4.97 -30.87
C ASP A 330 -3.95 -6.29 -30.36
N GLU A 331 -4.09 -7.27 -31.26
CA GLU A 331 -4.62 -8.60 -30.94
C GLU A 331 -3.79 -9.34 -29.88
N LYS A 332 -2.57 -8.86 -29.61
CA LYS A 332 -1.66 -9.41 -28.61
C LYS A 332 -2.02 -8.99 -27.18
N VAL A 333 -2.88 -7.97 -27.01
CA VAL A 333 -3.21 -7.41 -25.70
C VAL A 333 -4.64 -7.75 -25.30
N SER A 334 -4.81 -8.43 -24.18
CA SER A 334 -6.12 -8.83 -23.66
C SER A 334 -6.36 -8.24 -22.27
N PHE A 335 -7.46 -7.51 -22.09
CA PHE A 335 -7.97 -7.07 -20.79
C PHE A 335 -8.87 -8.16 -20.22
N CYS A 336 -8.39 -8.89 -19.22
CA CYS A 336 -9.04 -10.07 -18.66
C CYS A 336 -9.99 -9.77 -17.49
N GLY A 337 -10.08 -8.50 -17.07
CA GLY A 337 -10.93 -8.10 -15.93
C GLY A 337 -10.33 -8.50 -14.58
N THR A 338 -11.19 -8.75 -13.61
CA THR A 338 -10.81 -9.18 -12.25
C THR A 338 -11.11 -10.67 -12.07
N PHE A 339 -10.47 -11.27 -11.08
CA PHE A 339 -10.68 -12.65 -10.66
C PHE A 339 -10.68 -12.76 -9.15
N ASP A 340 -11.22 -13.82 -8.61
CA ASP A 340 -11.18 -14.12 -7.17
C ASP A 340 -9.75 -14.45 -6.74
N ASN A 341 -9.30 -13.92 -5.60
CA ASN A 341 -7.93 -14.12 -5.12
C ASN A 341 -7.53 -15.60 -5.01
N GLU A 342 -8.47 -16.52 -4.82
CA GLU A 342 -8.23 -17.95 -4.80
C GLU A 342 -7.79 -18.51 -6.17
N LYS A 343 -8.10 -17.81 -7.26
CA LYS A 343 -7.70 -18.16 -8.63
C LYS A 343 -6.34 -17.60 -9.01
N LEU A 344 -5.70 -16.82 -8.14
CA LEU A 344 -4.39 -16.23 -8.44
C LEU A 344 -3.31 -17.27 -8.81
N PRO A 345 -3.23 -18.45 -8.14
CA PRO A 345 -2.29 -19.49 -8.57
C PRO A 345 -2.49 -19.93 -10.02
N GLN A 346 -3.74 -20.18 -10.43
CA GLN A 346 -4.08 -20.59 -11.81
C GLN A 346 -3.76 -19.49 -12.82
N VAL A 347 -4.08 -18.22 -12.48
CA VAL A 347 -3.74 -17.07 -13.32
C VAL A 347 -2.23 -16.97 -13.53
N LEU A 348 -1.44 -17.16 -12.47
CA LEU A 348 0.02 -17.13 -12.56
C LEU A 348 0.59 -18.34 -13.33
N ASP A 349 -0.08 -19.49 -13.30
CA ASP A 349 0.32 -20.66 -14.09
C ASP A 349 0.18 -20.45 -15.60
N GLU A 350 -0.72 -19.56 -16.02
CA GLU A 350 -0.93 -19.20 -17.43
C GLU A 350 0.08 -18.14 -17.93
N LEU A 351 0.95 -17.61 -17.05
CA LEU A 351 1.94 -16.61 -17.38
C LEU A 351 3.34 -17.20 -17.45
N ASP A 352 4.13 -16.76 -18.43
CA ASP A 352 5.55 -17.03 -18.46
C ASP A 352 6.33 -16.03 -17.61
N VAL A 353 5.87 -14.77 -17.56
CA VAL A 353 6.50 -13.68 -16.80
C VAL A 353 5.43 -12.73 -16.27
N LEU A 354 5.57 -12.32 -15.01
CA LEU A 354 4.80 -11.21 -14.43
C LEU A 354 5.58 -9.89 -14.63
N VAL A 355 4.90 -8.85 -15.14
CA VAL A 355 5.47 -7.50 -15.29
C VAL A 355 4.86 -6.58 -14.25
N ILE A 356 5.72 -5.90 -13.45
CA ILE A 356 5.32 -4.94 -12.41
C ILE A 356 5.99 -3.59 -12.73
N PRO A 357 5.43 -2.80 -13.67
CA PRO A 357 6.06 -1.57 -14.17
C PRO A 357 5.71 -0.35 -13.33
N SER A 358 5.65 -0.51 -12.00
CA SER A 358 5.24 0.53 -11.06
C SER A 358 6.10 1.77 -11.14
N LEU A 359 5.47 2.96 -11.03
CA LEU A 359 6.13 4.27 -11.04
C LEU A 359 6.24 4.88 -9.64
N TRP A 360 5.70 4.23 -8.64
CA TRP A 360 5.72 4.66 -7.25
C TRP A 360 6.47 3.69 -6.36
N HIS A 361 6.81 4.13 -5.15
CA HIS A 361 7.43 3.28 -4.15
C HIS A 361 6.46 2.18 -3.71
N GLU A 362 6.57 1.00 -4.31
CA GLU A 362 5.90 -0.18 -3.78
C GLU A 362 6.55 -0.56 -2.44
N ASN A 363 5.72 -0.93 -1.47
CA ASN A 363 6.22 -1.42 -0.20
C ASN A 363 6.65 -2.90 -0.32
N MET A 364 5.66 -3.78 -0.47
CA MET A 364 5.85 -5.19 -0.83
C MET A 364 4.58 -5.69 -1.54
N PRO A 365 4.53 -5.63 -2.88
CA PRO A 365 3.36 -6.09 -3.61
C PRO A 365 3.12 -7.58 -3.38
N LEU A 366 1.96 -7.98 -2.82
CA LEU A 366 1.65 -9.39 -2.56
C LEU A 366 1.71 -10.25 -3.82
N VAL A 367 1.38 -9.67 -4.98
CA VAL A 367 1.46 -10.36 -6.27
C VAL A 367 2.89 -10.75 -6.64
N SER A 368 3.90 -10.00 -6.21
CA SER A 368 5.31 -10.37 -6.44
C SER A 368 5.70 -11.60 -5.62
N LEU A 369 5.22 -11.69 -4.39
CA LEU A 369 5.42 -12.88 -3.55
C LEU A 369 4.70 -14.08 -4.15
N SER A 370 3.47 -13.89 -4.62
CA SER A 370 2.68 -14.94 -5.28
C SER A 370 3.34 -15.45 -6.56
N ALA A 371 3.90 -14.55 -7.38
CA ALA A 371 4.64 -14.95 -8.58
C ALA A 371 5.89 -15.76 -8.22
N GLN A 372 6.62 -15.38 -7.18
CA GLN A 372 7.76 -16.15 -6.69
C GLN A 372 7.35 -17.53 -6.16
N ALA A 373 6.21 -17.63 -5.44
CA ALA A 373 5.66 -18.92 -4.99
C ALA A 373 5.30 -19.84 -6.17
N ALA A 374 4.79 -19.28 -7.27
CA ALA A 374 4.46 -20.00 -8.50
C ALA A 374 5.68 -20.31 -9.38
N GLY A 375 6.89 -19.83 -9.01
CA GLY A 375 8.06 -19.89 -9.88
C GLY A 375 7.92 -19.06 -11.16
N CYS A 376 7.04 -18.06 -11.17
CA CYS A 376 6.84 -17.13 -12.28
C CYS A 376 7.87 -16.00 -12.20
N PRO A 377 8.81 -15.88 -13.15
CA PRO A 377 9.79 -14.80 -13.17
C PRO A 377 9.13 -13.43 -13.22
N ILE A 378 9.81 -12.43 -12.69
CA ILE A 378 9.27 -11.06 -12.59
C ILE A 378 10.18 -10.11 -13.38
N ILE A 379 9.58 -9.25 -14.21
CA ILE A 379 10.23 -8.02 -14.68
C ILE A 379 9.59 -6.86 -13.93
N ALA A 380 10.37 -6.09 -13.17
CA ALA A 380 9.83 -5.00 -12.37
C ALA A 380 10.62 -3.71 -12.52
N SER A 381 9.98 -2.59 -12.21
CA SER A 381 10.67 -1.32 -12.02
C SER A 381 11.65 -1.41 -10.84
N ASP A 382 12.84 -0.86 -11.00
CA ASP A 382 13.86 -0.74 -9.94
C ASP A 382 13.50 0.39 -8.99
N ILE A 383 12.49 0.14 -8.13
CA ILE A 383 11.93 1.16 -7.24
C ILE A 383 11.33 0.55 -5.97
N GLY A 384 11.59 1.21 -4.86
CA GLY A 384 10.97 0.87 -3.59
C GLY A 384 11.29 -0.54 -3.12
N GLY A 385 10.33 -1.19 -2.49
CA GLY A 385 10.48 -2.56 -2.01
C GLY A 385 10.63 -3.61 -3.11
N LEU A 386 10.35 -3.28 -4.38
CA LEU A 386 10.62 -4.20 -5.50
C LEU A 386 12.11 -4.48 -5.64
N SER A 387 12.97 -3.47 -5.44
CA SER A 387 14.43 -3.62 -5.45
C SER A 387 14.95 -4.47 -4.30
N ASP A 388 14.23 -4.55 -3.19
CA ASP A 388 14.58 -5.43 -2.06
C ASP A 388 14.18 -6.90 -2.30
N ILE A 389 13.11 -7.12 -3.08
CA ILE A 389 12.55 -8.45 -3.35
C ILE A 389 13.23 -9.12 -4.54
N ILE A 390 13.60 -8.31 -5.55
CA ILE A 390 14.10 -8.80 -6.84
C ILE A 390 15.60 -8.52 -6.95
N ALA A 391 16.38 -9.57 -6.95
CA ALA A 391 17.80 -9.53 -7.28
C ALA A 391 17.95 -9.61 -8.81
N HIS A 392 18.31 -8.49 -9.44
CA HIS A 392 18.44 -8.38 -10.91
C HIS A 392 19.33 -9.47 -11.50
N GLY A 393 18.83 -10.16 -12.52
CA GLY A 393 19.51 -11.27 -13.20
C GLY A 393 19.55 -12.58 -12.43
N LYS A 394 18.99 -12.64 -11.20
CA LYS A 394 18.97 -13.85 -10.36
C LYS A 394 17.56 -14.44 -10.27
N ASN A 395 16.61 -13.73 -9.64
CA ASN A 395 15.22 -14.18 -9.50
C ASN A 395 14.21 -13.30 -10.25
N GLY A 396 14.69 -12.35 -11.04
CA GLY A 396 13.92 -11.45 -11.89
C GLY A 396 14.80 -10.44 -12.60
N LEU A 397 14.18 -9.56 -13.39
CA LEU A 397 14.86 -8.46 -14.07
C LEU A 397 14.30 -7.13 -13.57
N LEU A 398 15.20 -6.18 -13.28
CA LEU A 398 14.85 -4.81 -12.92
C LEU A 398 15.13 -3.86 -14.10
N PHE A 399 14.31 -2.83 -14.24
CA PHE A 399 14.48 -1.77 -15.23
C PHE A 399 14.17 -0.41 -14.62
N THR A 400 14.71 0.66 -15.20
CA THR A 400 14.47 2.04 -14.74
C THR A 400 12.99 2.39 -14.79
N PRO A 401 12.36 2.86 -13.69
CA PRO A 401 10.94 3.21 -13.65
C PRO A 401 10.56 4.16 -14.80
N GLY A 402 9.48 3.82 -15.52
CA GLY A 402 9.00 4.60 -16.67
C GLY A 402 9.75 4.38 -17.98
N SER A 403 10.85 3.62 -18.00
CA SER A 403 11.61 3.35 -19.21
C SER A 403 11.02 2.20 -20.02
N ALA A 404 10.15 2.51 -20.96
CA ALA A 404 9.59 1.53 -21.91
C ALA A 404 10.68 0.83 -22.73
N SER A 405 11.77 1.55 -23.07
CA SER A 405 12.89 0.99 -23.84
C SER A 405 13.67 -0.06 -23.05
N GLU A 406 13.90 0.15 -21.76
CA GLU A 406 14.57 -0.84 -20.91
C GLU A 406 13.67 -2.04 -20.62
N LEU A 407 12.37 -1.81 -20.40
CA LEU A 407 11.39 -2.89 -20.29
C LEU A 407 11.36 -3.74 -21.57
N ALA A 408 11.32 -3.12 -22.74
CA ALA A 408 11.39 -3.83 -24.02
C ALA A 408 12.71 -4.62 -24.18
N ARG A 409 13.83 -4.08 -23.67
CA ARG A 409 15.12 -4.77 -23.67
C ARG A 409 15.09 -5.99 -22.76
N ALA A 410 14.51 -5.88 -21.54
CA ALA A 410 14.35 -6.99 -20.61
C ALA A 410 13.48 -8.11 -21.22
N ILE A 411 12.38 -7.75 -21.88
CA ILE A 411 11.51 -8.71 -22.58
C ILE A 411 12.28 -9.41 -23.71
N ARG A 412 13.02 -8.67 -24.54
CA ARG A 412 13.83 -9.25 -25.63
C ARG A 412 14.87 -10.24 -25.12
N ARG A 413 15.52 -9.93 -24.00
CA ARG A 413 16.48 -10.86 -23.37
C ARG A 413 15.83 -12.21 -23.05
N LEU A 414 14.64 -12.21 -22.47
CA LEU A 414 13.93 -13.48 -22.17
C LEU A 414 13.52 -14.25 -23.42
N LEU A 415 13.30 -13.59 -24.54
CA LEU A 415 12.99 -14.23 -25.82
C LEU A 415 14.24 -14.78 -26.52
N SER A 416 15.40 -14.10 -26.40
CA SER A 416 16.63 -14.44 -27.11
C SER A 416 17.61 -15.29 -26.32
N GLU A 417 17.52 -15.28 -24.97
CA GLU A 417 18.37 -16.04 -24.06
C GLU A 417 17.56 -17.23 -23.46
N PRO A 418 17.55 -18.42 -24.09
CA PRO A 418 16.63 -19.50 -23.70
C PRO A 418 16.77 -19.96 -22.25
N ASP A 419 17.98 -19.97 -21.74
CA ASP A 419 18.28 -20.43 -20.38
C ASP A 419 17.97 -19.38 -19.31
N LEU A 420 17.86 -18.09 -19.70
CA LEU A 420 17.62 -17.01 -18.75
C LEU A 420 16.27 -17.17 -18.04
N LEU A 421 15.19 -17.40 -18.78
CA LEU A 421 13.86 -17.60 -18.20
C LEU A 421 13.87 -18.75 -17.18
N ARG A 422 14.47 -19.88 -17.57
CA ARG A 422 14.62 -21.06 -16.71
C ARG A 422 15.43 -20.76 -15.46
N ALA A 423 16.54 -20.05 -15.60
CA ALA A 423 17.41 -19.67 -14.48
C ALA A 423 16.67 -18.78 -13.48
N LEU A 424 15.98 -17.72 -13.96
CA LEU A 424 15.19 -16.82 -13.12
C LEU A 424 14.06 -17.56 -12.40
N SER A 425 13.35 -18.44 -13.10
CA SER A 425 12.28 -19.26 -12.53
C SER A 425 12.78 -20.22 -11.45
N SER A 426 13.90 -20.87 -11.69
CA SER A 426 14.52 -21.80 -10.72
C SER A 426 14.97 -21.07 -9.44
N ALA A 427 15.46 -19.86 -9.60
CA ALA A 427 15.94 -19.01 -8.50
C ALA A 427 14.83 -18.22 -7.77
N ALA A 428 13.57 -18.41 -8.15
CA ALA A 428 12.44 -17.80 -7.46
C ALA A 428 12.46 -18.17 -5.96
N VAL A 429 12.34 -17.16 -5.10
CA VAL A 429 12.42 -17.34 -3.64
C VAL A 429 11.04 -17.74 -3.12
N THR A 430 10.95 -18.82 -2.36
CA THR A 430 9.69 -19.20 -1.71
C THR A 430 9.38 -18.17 -0.61
N PRO A 431 8.28 -17.42 -0.71
CA PRO A 431 7.90 -16.45 0.32
C PRO A 431 7.41 -17.15 1.59
N PRO A 432 7.44 -16.46 2.74
CA PRO A 432 6.85 -17.01 3.97
C PRO A 432 5.35 -17.27 3.78
N GLY A 433 4.89 -18.41 4.27
CA GLY A 433 3.46 -18.69 4.37
C GLY A 433 2.80 -17.83 5.46
N VAL A 434 1.47 -17.65 5.37
CA VAL A 434 0.68 -16.94 6.40
C VAL A 434 0.89 -17.56 7.78
N GLU A 435 0.97 -18.88 7.87
CA GLU A 435 1.18 -19.57 9.16
C GLU A 435 2.54 -19.21 9.75
N GLN A 436 3.61 -19.25 8.95
CA GLN A 436 4.94 -18.84 9.39
C GLN A 436 4.97 -17.36 9.80
N TYR A 437 4.32 -16.51 9.03
CA TYR A 437 4.21 -15.08 9.37
C TYR A 437 3.48 -14.86 10.69
N ALA A 438 2.39 -15.60 10.92
CA ALA A 438 1.65 -15.55 12.19
C ALA A 438 2.45 -16.10 13.37
N ASP A 439 3.29 -17.15 13.17
CA ASP A 439 4.22 -17.65 14.19
C ASP A 439 5.21 -16.57 14.63
N GLU A 440 5.77 -15.84 13.66
CA GLU A 440 6.71 -14.74 13.93
C GLU A 440 6.05 -13.58 14.69
N LEU A 441 4.80 -13.24 14.36
CA LEU A 441 4.03 -12.24 15.09
C LEU A 441 3.71 -12.73 16.51
N GLU A 442 3.24 -13.96 16.67
CA GLU A 442 2.88 -14.53 17.96
C GLU A 442 4.09 -14.64 18.90
N LEU A 443 5.27 -14.97 18.35
CA LEU A 443 6.52 -14.97 19.10
C LEU A 443 6.79 -13.59 19.71
N GLU A 444 6.64 -12.52 18.94
CA GLU A 444 6.83 -11.15 19.41
C GLU A 444 5.75 -10.73 20.42
N TYR A 445 4.49 -11.17 20.23
CA TYR A 445 3.40 -10.86 21.15
C TYR A 445 3.62 -11.47 22.54
N ARG A 446 4.27 -12.63 22.62
CA ARG A 446 4.54 -13.38 23.85
C ARG A 446 5.78 -12.92 24.59
N GLN A 447 6.67 -12.13 23.98
CA GLN A 447 7.88 -11.66 24.67
C GLN A 447 7.49 -10.78 25.86
N PRO A 448 8.11 -10.96 27.04
CA PRO A 448 7.92 -10.06 28.18
C PRO A 448 8.38 -8.63 27.82
N GLY A 449 7.78 -7.63 28.44
CA GLY A 449 8.05 -6.22 28.23
C GLY A 449 9.40 -5.76 28.76
#